data_7b65aae0349a2517a259f8a55a9c1bbb
#
_entry.id   7b65aae0349a2517a259f8a55a9c1bbb
#
_cell.length_a   1.000
_cell.length_b   1.000
_cell.length_c   1.000
_cell.angle_alpha   90.00
_cell.angle_beta   90.00
_cell.angle_gamma   90.00
#
_symmetry.space_group_name_H-M   'P 1'
#
loop_
_entity.id
_entity.type
_entity.pdbx_description
1 polymer ?
#
loop_
_entity_poly.entity_id
_entity_poly.type
_entity_poly.pdbx_seq_one_letter_code
_entity_poly.pdbx_strand_id
1 'polypeptide(L)'
;MAKQVDSIVRIPCKVDGKFFRYWFEFLTPFHNLTEREMDVITSFVKQRYELSKVIKDNEILDKVTMSEDTKKKVREECDISLPHFQVIMGKLRKNKVIIDGKINPKYIPSVDEKNGSFKMMLLFDFS
;
A
#
# COMPACT_ATOMS: atom_id res chain seq x y z
N MET A 1 23.78 10.42 24.30
CA MET A 1 23.65 8.98 24.43
C MET A 1 22.85 8.42 23.27
N ALA A 2 23.34 7.38 22.67
CA ALA A 2 22.62 6.75 21.58
C ALA A 2 21.33 6.10 22.10
N LYS A 3 20.25 6.29 21.37
CA LYS A 3 18.99 5.63 21.69
C LYS A 3 19.04 4.19 21.23
N GLN A 4 18.58 3.32 22.07
CA GLN A 4 18.46 1.91 21.73
C GLN A 4 17.02 1.58 21.37
N VAL A 5 16.88 0.61 20.48
CA VAL A 5 15.58 0.04 20.19
C VAL A 5 15.30 -0.99 21.28
N ASP A 6 14.21 -0.76 22.03
CA ASP A 6 13.85 -1.63 23.15
C ASP A 6 13.53 -3.05 22.71
N SER A 7 12.95 -3.18 21.51
CA SER A 7 12.65 -4.50 20.98
C SER A 7 12.59 -4.46 19.47
N ILE A 8 12.89 -5.59 18.86
CA ILE A 8 12.73 -5.78 17.41
C ILE A 8 11.82 -6.98 17.20
N VAL A 9 10.73 -6.76 16.47
CA VAL A 9 9.87 -7.86 16.03
C VAL A 9 10.20 -8.13 14.57
N ARG A 10 10.57 -9.37 14.27
CA ARG A 10 10.92 -9.78 12.91
C ARG A 10 9.77 -10.59 12.33
N ILE A 11 9.33 -10.21 11.14
CA ILE A 11 8.25 -10.88 10.44
C ILE A 11 8.82 -11.46 9.15
N PRO A 12 9.09 -12.76 9.09
CA PRO A 12 9.55 -13.38 7.85
C PRO A 12 8.46 -13.31 6.79
N CYS A 13 8.76 -12.70 5.65
CA CYS A 13 7.82 -12.64 4.54
C CYS A 13 8.56 -12.33 3.24
N LYS A 14 7.91 -12.61 2.12
CA LYS A 14 8.40 -12.22 0.81
C LYS A 14 7.81 -10.87 0.45
N VAL A 15 8.44 -10.18 -0.52
CA VAL A 15 7.90 -8.91 -1.02
C VAL A 15 6.79 -9.25 -2.02
N ASP A 16 5.63 -9.56 -1.49
CA ASP A 16 4.44 -9.94 -2.23
C ASP A 16 3.20 -9.33 -1.55
N GLY A 17 2.01 -9.77 -1.96
CA GLY A 17 0.78 -9.26 -1.38
C GLY A 17 0.71 -9.37 0.14
N LYS A 18 1.35 -10.38 0.73
CA LYS A 18 1.35 -10.56 2.18
C LYS A 18 2.13 -9.45 2.89
N PHE A 19 3.31 -9.07 2.37
CA PHE A 19 4.05 -7.93 2.91
C PHE A 19 3.24 -6.66 2.83
N PHE A 20 2.66 -6.37 1.66
CA PHE A 20 1.89 -5.14 1.48
C PHE A 20 0.64 -5.12 2.36
N ARG A 21 0.03 -6.28 2.62
CA ARG A 21 -1.10 -6.36 3.55
C ARG A 21 -0.66 -6.05 4.98
N TYR A 22 0.49 -6.57 5.44
CA TYR A 22 1.04 -6.21 6.74
C TYR A 22 1.27 -4.71 6.85
N TRP A 23 1.82 -4.10 5.81
CA TRP A 23 2.02 -2.65 5.76
C TRP A 23 0.73 -1.90 6.07
N PHE A 24 -0.36 -2.25 5.39
CA PHE A 24 -1.64 -1.58 5.63
C PHE A 24 -2.26 -1.94 6.98
N GLU A 25 -2.06 -3.16 7.48
CA GLU A 25 -2.53 -3.53 8.80
C GLU A 25 -1.90 -2.64 9.88
N PHE A 26 -0.59 -2.41 9.80
CA PHE A 26 0.10 -1.54 10.76
C PHE A 26 -0.31 -0.08 10.64
N LEU A 27 -0.80 0.36 9.49
CA LEU A 27 -1.22 1.74 9.27
C LEU A 27 -2.71 1.97 9.52
N THR A 28 -3.43 0.97 9.99
CA THR A 28 -4.87 1.07 10.26
C THR A 28 -5.28 2.32 11.05
N PRO A 29 -4.57 2.72 12.13
CA PRO A 29 -4.95 3.94 12.86
C PRO A 29 -4.92 5.21 12.02
N PHE A 30 -4.20 5.21 10.92
CA PHE A 30 -4.05 6.39 10.07
C PHE A 30 -5.05 6.43 8.93
N HIS A 31 -5.40 5.28 8.34
CA HIS A 31 -6.28 5.25 7.17
C HIS A 31 -7.72 4.84 7.50
N ASN A 32 -7.94 4.16 8.60
CA ASN A 32 -9.28 3.70 9.05
C ASN A 32 -10.04 2.88 8.01
N LEU A 33 -9.34 2.09 7.21
CA LEU A 33 -9.97 1.28 6.17
C LEU A 33 -10.53 -0.02 6.75
N THR A 34 -11.61 -0.51 6.16
CA THR A 34 -12.12 -1.85 6.44
C THR A 34 -11.24 -2.89 5.79
N GLU A 35 -11.46 -4.16 6.14
CA GLU A 35 -10.68 -5.26 5.55
C GLU A 35 -10.78 -5.32 4.03
N ARG A 36 -11.99 -5.16 3.47
CA ARG A 36 -12.16 -5.19 2.02
C ARG A 36 -11.52 -3.99 1.34
N GLU A 37 -11.58 -2.82 1.98
CA GLU A 37 -10.89 -1.62 1.48
C GLU A 37 -9.38 -1.83 1.51
N MET A 38 -8.85 -2.46 2.56
CA MET A 38 -7.43 -2.81 2.64
C MET A 38 -7.04 -3.84 1.57
N ASP A 39 -7.89 -4.81 1.28
CA ASP A 39 -7.63 -5.76 0.20
C ASP A 39 -7.38 -5.04 -1.13
N VAL A 40 -8.24 -4.09 -1.44
CA VAL A 40 -8.17 -3.35 -2.70
C VAL A 40 -6.90 -2.50 -2.77
N ILE A 41 -6.62 -1.71 -1.73
CA ILE A 41 -5.43 -0.84 -1.77
C ILE A 41 -4.14 -1.66 -1.73
N THR A 42 -4.13 -2.77 -1.01
CA THR A 42 -2.99 -3.69 -1.01
C THR A 42 -2.70 -4.20 -2.41
N SER A 43 -3.74 -4.58 -3.15
CA SER A 43 -3.59 -5.04 -4.53
C SER A 43 -3.04 -3.93 -5.43
N PHE A 44 -3.54 -2.69 -5.29
CA PHE A 44 -3.01 -1.56 -6.05
C PHE A 44 -1.54 -1.30 -5.77
N VAL A 45 -1.14 -1.30 -4.51
CA VAL A 45 0.26 -1.03 -4.13
C VAL A 45 1.17 -2.15 -4.61
N LYS A 46 0.71 -3.39 -4.53
CA LYS A 46 1.44 -4.54 -5.09
C LYS A 46 1.62 -4.39 -6.61
N GLN A 47 0.56 -4.04 -7.33
CA GLN A 47 0.64 -3.82 -8.77
C GLN A 47 1.61 -2.68 -9.09
N ARG A 48 1.56 -1.59 -8.34
CA ARG A 48 2.48 -0.47 -8.52
C ARG A 48 3.93 -0.90 -8.31
N TYR A 49 4.18 -1.71 -7.30
CA TYR A 49 5.53 -2.22 -7.04
C TYR A 49 6.04 -3.07 -8.20
N GLU A 50 5.21 -3.97 -8.72
CA GLU A 50 5.60 -4.79 -9.87
C GLU A 50 5.85 -3.94 -11.11
N LEU A 51 5.00 -2.95 -11.37
CA LEU A 51 5.17 -2.03 -12.48
C LEU A 51 6.44 -1.18 -12.32
N SER A 52 6.83 -0.85 -11.10
CA SER A 52 8.01 -0.04 -10.82
C SER A 52 9.31 -0.72 -11.27
N LYS A 53 9.29 -2.03 -11.44
CA LYS A 53 10.46 -2.76 -11.92
C LYS A 53 10.78 -2.45 -13.39
N VAL A 54 9.78 -2.02 -14.16
CA VAL A 54 9.93 -1.71 -15.58
C VAL A 54 9.66 -0.25 -15.92
N ILE A 55 8.83 0.44 -15.14
CA ILE A 55 8.50 1.86 -15.35
C ILE A 55 9.26 2.68 -14.33
N LYS A 56 10.25 3.46 -14.78
CA LYS A 56 11.11 4.23 -13.88
C LYS A 56 10.65 5.66 -13.66
N ASP A 57 9.80 6.19 -14.53
CA ASP A 57 9.20 7.50 -14.35
C ASP A 57 8.00 7.40 -13.40
N ASN A 58 8.07 8.11 -12.27
CA ASN A 58 7.04 8.01 -11.24
C ASN A 58 5.68 8.54 -11.71
N GLU A 59 5.65 9.57 -12.53
CA GLU A 59 4.39 10.12 -13.04
C GLU A 59 3.69 9.12 -13.96
N ILE A 60 4.44 8.48 -14.84
CA ILE A 60 3.90 7.42 -15.71
C ILE A 60 3.46 6.23 -14.87
N LEU A 61 4.27 5.84 -13.87
CA LEU A 61 3.96 4.73 -12.98
C LEU A 61 2.63 4.97 -12.26
N ASP A 62 2.41 6.17 -11.73
CA ASP A 62 1.16 6.50 -11.05
C ASP A 62 -0.04 6.42 -12.01
N LYS A 63 0.11 6.90 -13.24
CA LYS A 63 -0.96 6.84 -14.25
C LYS A 63 -1.29 5.40 -14.64
N VAL A 64 -0.28 4.57 -14.86
CA VAL A 64 -0.51 3.16 -15.23
C VAL A 64 -1.13 2.40 -14.08
N THR A 65 -0.70 2.69 -12.84
CA THR A 65 -1.28 2.06 -11.65
C THR A 65 -2.79 2.30 -11.54
N MET A 66 -3.25 3.49 -11.95
CA MET A 66 -4.66 3.85 -11.89
C MET A 66 -5.39 3.67 -13.22
N SER A 67 -4.78 2.99 -14.19
CA SER A 67 -5.40 2.70 -15.48
C SER A 67 -6.54 1.70 -15.34
N GLU A 68 -7.43 1.67 -16.34
CA GLU A 68 -8.53 0.71 -16.35
C GLU A 68 -8.05 -0.74 -16.33
N ASP A 69 -6.94 -1.04 -17.02
CA ASP A 69 -6.37 -2.37 -17.02
C ASP A 69 -5.91 -2.81 -15.62
N THR A 70 -5.24 -1.93 -14.90
CA THR A 70 -4.80 -2.23 -13.52
C THR A 70 -6.00 -2.36 -12.59
N LYS A 71 -6.99 -1.47 -12.72
CA LYS A 71 -8.22 -1.56 -11.92
C LYS A 71 -8.95 -2.88 -12.14
N LYS A 72 -8.96 -3.36 -13.38
CA LYS A 72 -9.56 -4.67 -13.69
C LYS A 72 -8.80 -5.81 -13.01
N LYS A 73 -7.47 -5.78 -13.05
CA LYS A 73 -6.64 -6.77 -12.35
C LYS A 73 -6.91 -6.76 -10.85
N VAL A 74 -7.03 -5.59 -10.25
CA VAL A 74 -7.32 -5.46 -8.81
C VAL A 74 -8.68 -6.05 -8.50
N ARG A 75 -9.72 -5.76 -9.30
CA ARG A 75 -11.04 -6.34 -9.10
C ARG A 75 -11.04 -7.85 -9.19
N GLU A 76 -10.32 -8.39 -10.16
CA GLU A 76 -10.22 -9.84 -10.35
C GLU A 76 -9.47 -10.49 -9.19
N GLU A 77 -8.35 -9.90 -8.76
CA GLU A 77 -7.56 -10.41 -7.64
C GLU A 77 -8.34 -10.40 -6.33
N CYS A 78 -9.12 -9.35 -6.10
CA CYS A 78 -9.92 -9.21 -4.88
C CYS A 78 -11.31 -9.89 -4.99
N ASP A 79 -11.65 -10.41 -6.16
CA ASP A 79 -12.94 -11.06 -6.43
C ASP A 79 -14.12 -10.19 -6.01
N ILE A 80 -14.19 -8.97 -6.57
CA ILE A 80 -15.28 -8.04 -6.29
C ILE A 80 -15.93 -7.55 -7.57
N SER A 81 -17.24 -7.24 -7.47
CA SER A 81 -17.99 -6.70 -8.59
C SER A 81 -17.59 -5.26 -8.88
N LEU A 82 -17.86 -4.79 -10.09
CA LEU A 82 -17.58 -3.41 -10.46
C LEU A 82 -18.33 -2.40 -9.57
N PRO A 83 -19.65 -2.56 -9.29
CA PRO A 83 -20.32 -1.62 -8.40
C PRO A 83 -19.71 -1.57 -7.00
N HIS A 84 -19.36 -2.71 -6.42
CA HIS A 84 -18.73 -2.76 -5.10
C HIS A 84 -17.33 -2.11 -5.14
N PHE A 85 -16.58 -2.40 -6.20
CA PHE A 85 -15.26 -1.79 -6.39
C PHE A 85 -15.35 -0.26 -6.42
N GLN A 86 -16.35 0.29 -7.12
CA GLN A 86 -16.53 1.74 -7.20
C GLN A 86 -16.87 2.35 -5.84
N VAL A 87 -17.65 1.65 -5.02
CA VAL A 87 -17.93 2.09 -3.64
C VAL A 87 -16.62 2.13 -2.83
N ILE A 88 -15.81 1.08 -2.94
CA ILE A 88 -14.52 1.02 -2.24
C ILE A 88 -13.59 2.14 -2.71
N MET A 89 -13.53 2.40 -4.02
CA MET A 89 -12.71 3.50 -4.55
C MET A 89 -13.14 4.84 -3.96
N GLY A 90 -14.45 5.05 -3.79
CA GLY A 90 -14.97 6.24 -3.12
C GLY A 90 -14.49 6.36 -1.69
N LYS A 91 -14.45 5.25 -0.94
CA LYS A 91 -13.94 5.24 0.44
C LYS A 91 -12.44 5.51 0.49
N LEU A 92 -11.67 4.95 -0.44
CA LEU A 92 -10.24 5.23 -0.51
C LEU A 92 -9.95 6.71 -0.75
N ARG A 93 -10.76 7.36 -1.59
CA ARG A 93 -10.64 8.81 -1.82
C ARG A 93 -11.06 9.61 -0.58
N LYS A 94 -12.16 9.21 0.05
CA LYS A 94 -12.66 9.88 1.27
C LYS A 94 -11.62 9.84 2.39
N ASN A 95 -10.94 8.71 2.55
CA ASN A 95 -9.92 8.53 3.59
C ASN A 95 -8.53 9.01 3.15
N LYS A 96 -8.44 9.68 1.99
CA LYS A 96 -7.22 10.27 1.45
C LYS A 96 -6.10 9.26 1.21
N VAL A 97 -6.47 8.01 0.99
CA VAL A 97 -5.52 6.99 0.56
C VAL A 97 -5.26 7.12 -0.94
N ILE A 98 -6.28 7.57 -1.68
CA ILE A 98 -6.14 7.99 -3.07
C ILE A 98 -6.42 9.49 -3.11
N ILE A 99 -5.46 10.26 -3.63
CA ILE A 99 -5.56 11.71 -3.78
C ILE A 99 -5.08 12.11 -5.18
N ASP A 100 -5.74 13.11 -5.77
CA ASP A 100 -5.35 13.64 -7.09
C ASP A 100 -5.21 12.54 -8.15
N GLY A 101 -6.07 11.52 -8.09
CA GLY A 101 -6.09 10.42 -9.07
C GLY A 101 -4.94 9.45 -8.95
N LYS A 102 -4.24 9.40 -7.81
CA LYS A 102 -3.14 8.47 -7.57
C LYS A 102 -3.10 8.02 -6.11
N ILE A 103 -2.33 6.97 -5.84
CA ILE A 103 -2.13 6.53 -4.47
C ILE A 103 -1.34 7.59 -3.71
N ASN A 104 -1.84 7.98 -2.53
CA ASN A 104 -1.13 8.91 -1.66
C ASN A 104 0.26 8.36 -1.34
N PRO A 105 1.34 9.09 -1.66
CA PRO A 105 2.71 8.61 -1.40
C PRO A 105 2.97 8.20 0.05
N LYS A 106 2.26 8.78 1.00
CA LYS A 106 2.34 8.42 2.41
C LYS A 106 2.07 6.92 2.64
N TYR A 107 1.26 6.30 1.79
CA TYR A 107 0.87 4.90 1.93
C TYR A 107 1.62 3.96 1.00
N ILE A 108 2.67 4.45 0.33
CA ILE A 108 3.50 3.62 -0.52
C ILE A 108 4.81 3.32 0.21
N PRO A 109 5.06 2.06 0.59
CA PRO A 109 6.31 1.73 1.27
C PRO A 109 7.47 1.78 0.29
N SER A 110 8.61 2.31 0.75
CA SER A 110 9.83 2.33 -0.04
C SER A 110 10.55 1.00 0.15
N VAL A 111 10.36 0.08 -0.79
CA VAL A 111 10.88 -1.28 -0.70
C VAL A 111 12.06 -1.43 -1.65
N ASP A 112 13.18 -1.93 -1.11
CA ASP A 112 14.33 -2.35 -1.90
C ASP A 112 14.71 -3.76 -1.48
N GLU A 113 14.40 -4.75 -2.31
CA GLU A 113 14.67 -6.16 -2.01
C GLU A 113 16.16 -6.44 -1.81
N LYS A 114 17.03 -5.61 -2.38
CA LYS A 114 18.48 -5.77 -2.24
C LYS A 114 18.95 -5.51 -0.82
N ASN A 115 18.21 -4.74 -0.04
CA ASN A 115 18.53 -4.47 1.37
C ASN A 115 18.25 -5.66 2.29
N GLY A 116 17.50 -6.65 1.82
CA GLY A 116 17.20 -7.85 2.59
C GLY A 116 16.16 -7.67 3.68
N SER A 117 15.75 -6.43 3.97
CA SER A 117 14.71 -6.17 4.98
C SER A 117 14.07 -4.81 4.77
N PHE A 118 12.85 -4.68 5.25
CA PHE A 118 12.14 -3.40 5.34
C PHE A 118 11.91 -3.08 6.81
N LYS A 119 12.24 -1.87 7.21
CA LYS A 119 12.13 -1.43 8.61
C LYS A 119 11.10 -0.32 8.71
N MET A 120 10.23 -0.43 9.70
CA MET A 120 9.26 0.62 10.04
C MET A 120 9.54 1.07 11.46
N MET A 121 9.55 2.38 11.69
CA MET A 121 9.69 2.95 13.01
C MET A 121 8.39 3.62 13.41
N LEU A 122 7.88 3.30 14.59
CA LEU A 122 6.78 4.03 15.22
C LEU A 122 7.35 4.84 16.37
N LEU A 123 7.07 6.13 16.36
CA LEU A 123 7.52 7.04 17.41
C LEU A 123 6.29 7.59 18.11
N PHE A 124 6.17 7.30 19.40
CA PHE A 124 5.13 7.90 20.25
C PHE A 124 5.76 9.11 20.96
N ASP A 125 5.34 10.29 20.54
CA ASP A 125 5.91 11.54 21.00
C ASP A 125 5.03 12.09 22.10
N PHE A 126 5.47 11.95 23.34
CA PHE A 126 4.72 12.42 24.50
C PHE A 126 5.01 13.90 24.76
N SER A 127 3.98 14.70 24.80
CA SER A 127 4.11 16.13 25.01
C SER A 127 3.41 16.60 26.28
#